data_d303eb944cdb81a5141dcb316fe72d0f
#
_entry.id   d303eb944cdb81a5141dcb316fe72d0f
#
_cell.length_a   1.000
_cell.length_b   1.000
_cell.length_c   1.000
_cell.angle_alpha   90.00
_cell.angle_beta   90.00
_cell.angle_gamma   90.00
#
_symmetry.space_group_name_H-M   'P 1'
#
loop_
_entity.id
_entity.type
_entity.pdbx_description
1 polymer ?
#
loop_
_entity_poly.entity_id
_entity_poly.type
_entity_poly.pdbx_seq_one_letter_code
_entity_poly.pdbx_strand_id
1 'polypeptide(L)'
;MSSSRQRISARISAITESATLAVDAKARALKAAGRPVIGFGVGEPDFPTPGYIVAAAQRACAELRMHKYSPAAGLPELRAAITAKTARDSGYQVTPGQVLVTNGGKQGVYQAFAALLDPGDEVLVPTPYWTTYPEAIALAGGRPVPVLTDEHSGYLTSVADLEAHRTARTKILLFVSPSNPTGAVYPPDLVAEIGRWAAASGLWVITDEIYEHLVYGAARFSSVPVAAPEIAGRCVVVNGVAKTYAMTGWRVGWLIGPPDVVKAAADLQSHLSSNVCNVAQAAALAAVSGDLSAVAEMRAAFDRRRLTMTRLLNEIPGVSCPLPEGAFYCYPSVKGVLGRTIGGRRGDTTAELAEILLDQADVAVVPGEAFGTPGYFRLSCALGDADLEEGIGRMAKLLGQAA
;
A
#
# COMPACT_ATOMS: atom_id res chain seq x y z
N MET A 1 -20.92 1.41 42.67
CA MET A 1 -20.77 2.08 41.36
C MET A 1 -20.64 1.00 40.31
N SER A 2 -21.71 0.73 39.55
CA SER A 2 -21.68 -0.27 38.47
C SER A 2 -20.81 0.27 37.34
N SER A 3 -19.62 -0.31 37.12
CA SER A 3 -18.84 -0.05 35.92
C SER A 3 -19.67 -0.56 34.75
N SER A 4 -20.24 0.31 33.94
CA SER A 4 -20.88 -0.08 32.71
C SER A 4 -19.84 -0.83 31.86
N ARG A 5 -19.99 -2.13 31.71
CA ARG A 5 -19.12 -2.95 30.86
C ARG A 5 -19.11 -2.31 29.47
N GLN A 6 -17.95 -1.95 28.96
CA GLN A 6 -17.79 -1.39 27.63
C GLN A 6 -18.43 -2.34 26.61
N ARG A 7 -19.36 -1.88 25.78
CA ARG A 7 -20.13 -2.72 24.85
C ARG A 7 -19.27 -3.34 23.76
N ILE A 8 -18.20 -2.65 23.37
CA ILE A 8 -17.24 -3.07 22.34
C ILE A 8 -15.93 -3.37 23.05
N SER A 9 -15.22 -4.42 22.60
CA SER A 9 -13.92 -4.76 23.19
C SER A 9 -12.93 -3.60 23.04
N ALA A 10 -12.07 -3.40 24.04
CA ALA A 10 -11.07 -2.33 24.02
C ALA A 10 -10.19 -2.36 22.76
N ARG A 11 -9.81 -3.58 22.32
CA ARG A 11 -9.00 -3.78 21.10
C ARG A 11 -9.69 -3.23 19.86
N ILE A 12 -10.99 -3.45 19.70
CA ILE A 12 -11.74 -2.98 18.51
C ILE A 12 -12.05 -1.49 18.63
N SER A 13 -12.34 -0.99 19.84
CA SER A 13 -12.58 0.43 20.08
C SER A 13 -11.34 1.31 19.84
N ALA A 14 -10.15 0.72 19.84
CA ALA A 14 -8.89 1.45 19.58
C ALA A 14 -8.59 1.59 18.07
N ILE A 15 -9.33 0.90 17.18
CA ILE A 15 -9.13 1.00 15.74
C ILE A 15 -9.70 2.31 15.23
N THR A 16 -8.91 3.03 14.43
CA THR A 16 -9.35 4.22 13.72
C THR A 16 -9.90 3.88 12.34
N GLU A 17 -10.90 4.62 11.87
CA GLU A 17 -11.37 4.50 10.50
C GLU A 17 -10.25 4.87 9.52
N SER A 18 -10.17 4.16 8.40
CA SER A 18 -9.19 4.45 7.35
C SER A 18 -9.43 5.84 6.77
N ALA A 19 -8.54 6.78 7.04
CA ALA A 19 -8.62 8.16 6.56
C ALA A 19 -8.73 8.24 5.03
N THR A 20 -8.07 7.35 4.30
CA THR A 20 -8.14 7.28 2.83
C THR A 20 -9.53 6.91 2.34
N LEU A 21 -10.21 5.97 3.02
CA LEU A 21 -11.59 5.59 2.69
C LEU A 21 -12.59 6.67 3.09
N ALA A 22 -12.37 7.33 4.22
CA ALA A 22 -13.23 8.44 4.66
C ALA A 22 -13.20 9.63 3.69
N VAL A 23 -12.01 10.03 3.23
CA VAL A 23 -11.85 11.09 2.22
C VAL A 23 -12.55 10.72 0.91
N ASP A 24 -12.37 9.48 0.44
CA ASP A 24 -13.00 9.02 -0.79
C ASP A 24 -14.53 8.92 -0.66
N ALA A 25 -15.05 8.45 0.47
CA ALA A 25 -16.49 8.42 0.74
C ALA A 25 -17.08 9.84 0.75
N LYS A 26 -16.41 10.81 1.38
CA LYS A 26 -16.81 12.23 1.41
C LYS A 26 -16.82 12.82 0.00
N ALA A 27 -15.77 12.57 -0.79
CA ALA A 27 -15.69 13.04 -2.18
C ALA A 27 -16.83 12.47 -3.04
N ARG A 28 -17.11 11.15 -2.92
CA ARG A 28 -18.23 10.51 -3.63
C ARG A 28 -19.60 11.08 -3.23
N ALA A 29 -19.82 11.30 -1.94
CA ALA A 29 -21.07 11.90 -1.45
C ALA A 29 -21.29 13.31 -2.01
N LEU A 30 -20.24 14.13 -2.08
CA LEU A 30 -20.31 15.48 -2.65
C LEU A 30 -20.55 15.43 -4.17
N LYS A 31 -19.91 14.51 -4.90
CA LYS A 31 -20.20 14.26 -6.33
C LYS A 31 -21.65 13.88 -6.56
N ALA A 32 -22.19 12.97 -5.74
CA ALA A 32 -23.59 12.55 -5.82
C ALA A 32 -24.57 13.72 -5.52
N ALA A 33 -24.15 14.68 -4.73
CA ALA A 33 -24.88 15.94 -4.47
C ALA A 33 -24.69 17.02 -5.56
N GLY A 34 -24.02 16.68 -6.68
CA GLY A 34 -23.85 17.57 -7.84
C GLY A 34 -22.63 18.50 -7.78
N ARG A 35 -21.74 18.37 -6.78
CA ARG A 35 -20.50 19.15 -6.75
C ARG A 35 -19.45 18.54 -7.71
N PRO A 36 -18.66 19.37 -8.44
CA PRO A 36 -17.67 18.90 -9.41
C PRO A 36 -16.34 18.52 -8.72
N VAL A 37 -16.40 17.67 -7.68
CA VAL A 37 -15.23 17.29 -6.89
C VAL A 37 -14.27 16.44 -7.71
N ILE A 38 -12.99 16.80 -7.72
CA ILE A 38 -11.90 15.97 -8.25
C ILE A 38 -11.21 15.30 -7.06
N GLY A 39 -11.17 13.95 -7.06
CA GLY A 39 -10.64 13.16 -5.95
C GLY A 39 -9.26 12.58 -6.26
N PHE A 40 -8.25 12.96 -5.51
CA PHE A 40 -6.91 12.37 -5.52
C PHE A 40 -6.69 11.33 -4.41
N GLY A 41 -7.73 11.01 -3.63
CA GLY A 41 -7.63 10.12 -2.47
C GLY A 41 -7.62 8.62 -2.83
N VAL A 42 -8.10 8.24 -4.02
CA VAL A 42 -8.30 6.85 -4.41
C VAL A 42 -6.96 6.13 -4.58
N GLY A 43 -6.84 4.97 -3.96
CA GLY A 43 -5.65 4.13 -4.04
C GLY A 43 -5.85 2.93 -4.99
N GLU A 44 -6.44 3.13 -6.17
CA GLU A 44 -6.65 2.06 -7.16
C GLU A 44 -6.42 2.57 -8.59
N PRO A 45 -5.98 1.69 -9.50
CA PRO A 45 -5.87 2.02 -10.91
C PRO A 45 -7.23 2.44 -11.49
N ASP A 46 -7.23 3.46 -12.33
CA ASP A 46 -8.41 3.94 -13.09
C ASP A 46 -8.63 3.15 -14.40
N PHE A 47 -7.93 2.05 -14.55
CA PHE A 47 -8.06 1.12 -15.68
C PHE A 47 -8.99 -0.03 -15.33
N PRO A 48 -9.75 -0.55 -16.31
CA PRO A 48 -10.51 -1.78 -16.10
C PRO A 48 -9.58 -2.98 -15.98
N THR A 49 -10.05 -4.01 -15.27
CA THR A 49 -9.38 -5.32 -15.29
C THR A 49 -9.29 -5.82 -16.75
N PRO A 50 -8.12 -6.30 -17.23
CA PRO A 50 -7.94 -6.81 -18.59
C PRO A 50 -8.97 -7.87 -18.97
N GLY A 51 -9.49 -7.79 -20.22
CA GLY A 51 -10.61 -8.60 -20.69
C GLY A 51 -10.36 -10.13 -20.60
N TYR A 52 -9.13 -10.59 -20.82
CA TYR A 52 -8.79 -12.02 -20.70
C TYR A 52 -8.94 -12.56 -19.26
N ILE A 53 -8.71 -11.71 -18.26
CA ILE A 53 -8.91 -12.03 -16.84
C ILE A 53 -10.40 -12.13 -16.53
N VAL A 54 -11.19 -11.16 -17.00
CA VAL A 54 -12.65 -11.16 -16.85
C VAL A 54 -13.26 -12.41 -17.50
N ALA A 55 -12.82 -12.75 -18.72
CA ALA A 55 -13.26 -13.95 -19.41
C ALA A 55 -12.92 -15.25 -18.67
N ALA A 56 -11.78 -15.31 -17.98
CA ALA A 56 -11.42 -16.46 -17.13
C ALA A 56 -12.39 -16.62 -15.96
N ALA A 57 -12.75 -15.52 -15.29
CA ALA A 57 -13.76 -15.54 -14.23
C ALA A 57 -15.16 -15.98 -14.74
N GLN A 58 -15.58 -15.48 -15.90
CA GLN A 58 -16.85 -15.87 -16.50
C GLN A 58 -16.89 -17.40 -16.77
N ARG A 59 -15.83 -17.98 -17.31
CA ARG A 59 -15.73 -19.44 -17.47
C ARG A 59 -15.77 -20.18 -16.13
N ALA A 60 -15.04 -19.69 -15.13
CA ALA A 60 -15.02 -20.27 -13.80
C ALA A 60 -16.39 -20.28 -13.12
N CYS A 61 -17.24 -19.26 -13.36
CA CYS A 61 -18.62 -19.24 -12.86
C CYS A 61 -19.47 -20.40 -13.35
N ALA A 62 -19.16 -21.02 -14.48
CA ALA A 62 -19.88 -22.18 -15.01
C ALA A 62 -19.35 -23.53 -14.50
N GLU A 63 -18.20 -23.56 -13.81
CA GLU A 63 -17.57 -24.78 -13.33
C GLU A 63 -18.09 -25.15 -11.93
N LEU A 64 -18.73 -26.33 -11.81
CA LEU A 64 -19.31 -26.79 -10.52
C LEU A 64 -18.29 -26.86 -9.38
N ARG A 65 -17.03 -27.18 -9.66
CA ARG A 65 -15.97 -27.22 -8.64
C ARG A 65 -15.71 -25.86 -7.99
N MET A 66 -15.94 -24.78 -8.72
CA MET A 66 -15.74 -23.39 -8.22
C MET A 66 -16.83 -22.96 -7.24
N HIS A 67 -17.95 -23.68 -7.17
CA HIS A 67 -19.05 -23.42 -6.23
C HIS A 67 -18.89 -24.14 -4.88
N LYS A 68 -17.80 -24.85 -4.68
CA LYS A 68 -17.52 -25.64 -3.47
C LYS A 68 -16.30 -25.09 -2.73
N TYR A 69 -16.15 -25.49 -1.47
CA TYR A 69 -14.93 -25.17 -0.72
C TYR A 69 -13.70 -25.71 -1.45
N SER A 70 -12.63 -24.92 -1.44
CA SER A 70 -11.30 -25.31 -1.87
C SER A 70 -10.33 -25.29 -0.69
N PRO A 71 -9.08 -25.73 -0.84
CA PRO A 71 -8.09 -25.62 0.23
C PRO A 71 -7.97 -24.17 0.77
N ALA A 72 -7.92 -24.00 2.08
CA ALA A 72 -7.82 -22.69 2.71
C ALA A 72 -6.59 -21.91 2.23
N ALA A 73 -5.47 -22.62 1.93
CA ALA A 73 -4.26 -21.99 1.42
C ALA A 73 -4.36 -21.52 -0.04
N GLY A 74 -5.46 -21.79 -0.72
CA GLY A 74 -5.69 -21.44 -2.13
C GLY A 74 -5.64 -22.63 -3.08
N LEU A 75 -6.15 -22.41 -4.29
CA LEU A 75 -6.14 -23.41 -5.36
C LEU A 75 -4.70 -23.83 -5.68
N PRO A 76 -4.40 -25.15 -5.79
CA PRO A 76 -3.05 -25.63 -6.07
C PRO A 76 -2.45 -25.05 -7.34
N GLU A 77 -3.26 -24.92 -8.40
CA GLU A 77 -2.85 -24.34 -9.68
C GLU A 77 -2.48 -22.85 -9.55
N LEU A 78 -3.19 -22.08 -8.71
CA LEU A 78 -2.85 -20.67 -8.48
C LEU A 78 -1.55 -20.56 -7.66
N ARG A 79 -1.38 -21.38 -6.62
CA ARG A 79 -0.15 -21.37 -5.82
C ARG A 79 1.08 -21.72 -6.68
N ALA A 80 0.96 -22.71 -7.58
CA ALA A 80 2.00 -23.04 -8.54
C ALA A 80 2.29 -21.88 -9.52
N ALA A 81 1.25 -21.22 -10.03
CA ALA A 81 1.41 -20.05 -10.90
C ALA A 81 2.05 -18.86 -10.18
N ILE A 82 1.74 -18.63 -8.89
CA ILE A 82 2.38 -17.60 -8.08
C ILE A 82 3.87 -17.89 -7.92
N THR A 83 4.28 -19.15 -7.71
CA THR A 83 5.72 -19.48 -7.62
C THR A 83 6.44 -19.21 -8.94
N ALA A 84 5.86 -19.59 -10.07
CA ALA A 84 6.42 -19.32 -11.39
C ALA A 84 6.53 -17.80 -11.67
N LYS A 85 5.48 -17.03 -11.33
CA LYS A 85 5.48 -15.56 -11.42
C LYS A 85 6.58 -14.96 -10.54
N THR A 86 6.69 -15.39 -9.29
CA THR A 86 7.70 -14.87 -8.35
C THR A 86 9.11 -15.10 -8.85
N ALA A 87 9.40 -16.31 -9.36
CA ALA A 87 10.68 -16.62 -9.99
C ALA A 87 10.96 -15.76 -11.24
N ARG A 88 9.96 -15.55 -12.09
CA ARG A 88 10.07 -14.75 -13.32
C ARG A 88 10.29 -13.27 -13.03
N ASP A 89 9.52 -12.69 -12.10
CA ASP A 89 9.40 -11.22 -11.94
C ASP A 89 10.43 -10.66 -10.94
N SER A 90 10.73 -11.40 -9.87
CA SER A 90 11.68 -10.98 -8.83
C SER A 90 12.94 -11.83 -8.74
N GLY A 91 12.97 -13.01 -9.37
CA GLY A 91 14.06 -13.97 -9.22
C GLY A 91 13.99 -14.83 -7.95
N TYR A 92 13.01 -14.61 -7.07
CA TYR A 92 12.88 -15.36 -5.82
C TYR A 92 12.33 -16.75 -6.07
N GLN A 93 13.15 -17.77 -5.78
CA GLN A 93 12.79 -19.18 -5.97
C GLN A 93 12.07 -19.71 -4.74
N VAL A 94 10.81 -20.11 -4.91
CA VAL A 94 9.95 -20.62 -3.84
C VAL A 94 9.16 -21.84 -4.31
N THR A 95 8.60 -22.58 -3.37
CA THR A 95 7.73 -23.74 -3.64
C THR A 95 6.26 -23.38 -3.36
N PRO A 96 5.28 -24.10 -3.94
CA PRO A 96 3.88 -23.90 -3.61
C PRO A 96 3.55 -24.02 -2.10
N GLY A 97 4.34 -24.81 -1.34
CA GLY A 97 4.21 -24.94 0.11
C GLY A 97 4.47 -23.64 0.89
N GLN A 98 5.21 -22.71 0.27
CA GLN A 98 5.55 -21.40 0.83
C GLN A 98 4.57 -20.29 0.45
N VAL A 99 3.45 -20.60 -0.23
CA VAL A 99 2.47 -19.61 -0.70
C VAL A 99 1.13 -19.83 0.00
N LEU A 100 0.57 -18.76 0.56
CA LEU A 100 -0.81 -18.68 1.05
C LEU A 100 -1.56 -17.61 0.25
N VAL A 101 -2.63 -18.00 -0.42
CA VAL A 101 -3.54 -17.07 -1.11
C VAL A 101 -4.48 -16.43 -0.10
N THR A 102 -4.63 -15.11 -0.15
CA THR A 102 -5.40 -14.31 0.82
C THR A 102 -6.44 -13.41 0.14
N ASN A 103 -7.43 -12.90 0.92
CA ASN A 103 -8.43 -11.93 0.41
C ASN A 103 -7.80 -10.54 0.22
N GLY A 104 -6.90 -10.44 -0.77
CA GLY A 104 -6.05 -9.30 -1.06
C GLY A 104 -4.84 -9.21 -0.14
N GLY A 105 -3.85 -8.40 -0.52
CA GLY A 105 -2.62 -8.18 0.25
C GLY A 105 -2.88 -7.69 1.68
N LYS A 106 -3.98 -6.93 1.91
CA LYS A 106 -4.35 -6.44 3.26
C LYS A 106 -4.53 -7.57 4.26
N GLN A 107 -5.21 -8.68 3.88
CA GLN A 107 -5.33 -9.84 4.75
C GLN A 107 -3.98 -10.53 4.94
N GLY A 108 -3.16 -10.61 3.86
CA GLY A 108 -1.81 -11.16 3.95
C GLY A 108 -0.92 -10.41 4.94
N VAL A 109 -0.96 -9.07 4.90
CA VAL A 109 -0.25 -8.21 5.88
C VAL A 109 -0.67 -8.52 7.31
N TYR A 110 -1.99 -8.52 7.58
CA TYR A 110 -2.49 -8.82 8.92
C TYR A 110 -2.08 -10.23 9.39
N GLN A 111 -2.22 -11.23 8.52
CA GLN A 111 -1.89 -12.62 8.84
C GLN A 111 -0.38 -12.83 9.08
N ALA A 112 0.47 -12.11 8.35
CA ALA A 112 1.91 -12.13 8.58
C ALA A 112 2.25 -11.59 9.98
N PHE A 113 1.65 -10.47 10.38
CA PHE A 113 1.81 -9.95 11.75
C PHE A 113 1.22 -10.90 12.80
N ALA A 114 -0.01 -11.40 12.58
CA ALA A 114 -0.67 -12.28 13.55
C ALA A 114 0.04 -13.63 13.74
N ALA A 115 0.76 -14.12 12.72
CA ALA A 115 1.55 -15.35 12.83
C ALA A 115 2.90 -15.15 13.54
N LEU A 116 3.39 -13.91 13.61
CA LEU A 116 4.76 -13.63 14.11
C LEU A 116 4.78 -12.84 15.42
N LEU A 117 3.77 -12.03 15.72
CA LEU A 117 3.79 -11.12 16.88
C LEU A 117 3.17 -11.74 18.12
N ASP A 118 3.85 -11.57 19.22
CA ASP A 118 3.32 -11.74 20.57
C ASP A 118 2.99 -10.35 21.20
N PRO A 119 2.14 -10.30 22.25
CA PRO A 119 1.83 -9.05 22.93
C PRO A 119 3.09 -8.30 23.42
N GLY A 120 3.27 -7.08 22.95
CA GLY A 120 4.38 -6.20 23.30
C GLY A 120 5.60 -6.28 22.38
N ASP A 121 5.62 -7.17 21.40
CA ASP A 121 6.64 -7.15 20.35
C ASP A 121 6.56 -5.85 19.54
N GLU A 122 7.70 -5.36 19.10
CA GLU A 122 7.83 -4.11 18.37
C GLU A 122 8.09 -4.36 16.88
N VAL A 123 7.47 -3.52 16.06
CA VAL A 123 7.66 -3.50 14.60
C VAL A 123 8.23 -2.15 14.22
N LEU A 124 9.42 -2.11 13.61
CA LEU A 124 9.93 -0.90 12.97
C LEU A 124 9.14 -0.61 11.72
N VAL A 125 8.61 0.61 11.64
CA VAL A 125 7.74 1.06 10.55
C VAL A 125 8.30 2.36 9.97
N PRO A 126 9.08 2.32 8.87
CA PRO A 126 9.48 3.54 8.17
C PRO A 126 8.28 4.39 7.79
N THR A 127 8.34 5.68 8.09
CA THR A 127 7.30 6.66 7.71
C THR A 127 7.73 7.39 6.44
N PRO A 128 6.81 7.93 5.65
CA PRO A 128 5.36 7.74 5.70
C PRO A 128 4.97 6.29 5.40
N TYR A 129 3.92 5.80 6.05
CA TYR A 129 3.44 4.41 5.90
C TYR A 129 2.00 4.35 5.41
N TRP A 130 1.58 3.25 4.81
CA TRP A 130 0.17 3.01 4.51
C TRP A 130 -0.63 2.85 5.80
N THR A 131 -1.76 3.56 5.88
CA THR A 131 -2.64 3.69 7.07
C THR A 131 -3.05 2.36 7.72
N THR A 132 -2.99 1.25 6.99
CA THR A 132 -3.35 -0.07 7.50
C THR A 132 -2.28 -0.69 8.40
N TYR A 133 -1.00 -0.34 8.22
CA TYR A 133 0.07 -1.06 8.92
C TYR A 133 0.02 -0.89 10.44
N PRO A 134 -0.06 0.32 11.03
CA PRO A 134 -0.13 0.44 12.48
C PRO A 134 -1.37 -0.26 13.07
N GLU A 135 -2.50 -0.19 12.39
CA GLU A 135 -3.73 -0.87 12.83
C GLU A 135 -3.58 -2.40 12.79
N ALA A 136 -2.99 -2.95 11.72
CA ALA A 136 -2.75 -4.39 11.59
C ALA A 136 -1.76 -4.91 12.64
N ILE A 137 -0.71 -4.15 12.95
CA ILE A 137 0.27 -4.45 14.01
C ILE A 137 -0.43 -4.46 15.38
N ALA A 138 -1.21 -3.41 15.68
CA ALA A 138 -1.93 -3.31 16.95
C ALA A 138 -2.98 -4.42 17.13
N LEU A 139 -3.71 -4.76 16.05
CA LEU A 139 -4.67 -5.87 16.05
C LEU A 139 -4.00 -7.23 16.29
N ALA A 140 -2.76 -7.39 15.82
CA ALA A 140 -1.95 -8.59 16.06
C ALA A 140 -1.28 -8.60 17.45
N GLY A 141 -1.48 -7.55 18.26
CA GLY A 141 -0.91 -7.44 19.61
C GLY A 141 0.47 -6.77 19.69
N GLY A 142 1.04 -6.39 18.55
CA GLY A 142 2.32 -5.71 18.49
C GLY A 142 2.22 -4.19 18.70
N ARG A 143 3.39 -3.54 18.77
CA ARG A 143 3.52 -2.09 18.87
C ARG A 143 4.28 -1.53 17.67
N PRO A 144 3.70 -0.63 16.86
CA PRO A 144 4.42 0.05 15.80
C PRO A 144 5.44 1.04 16.40
N VAL A 145 6.65 1.03 15.87
CA VAL A 145 7.73 1.98 16.20
C VAL A 145 8.05 2.76 14.92
N PRO A 146 7.56 4.00 14.77
CA PRO A 146 7.82 4.79 13.58
C PRO A 146 9.29 5.14 13.45
N VAL A 147 9.86 4.97 12.25
CA VAL A 147 11.19 5.45 11.87
C VAL A 147 10.99 6.58 10.87
N LEU A 148 11.25 7.82 11.31
CA LEU A 148 10.90 9.01 10.55
C LEU A 148 11.80 9.17 9.32
N THR A 149 11.19 9.43 8.17
CA THR A 149 11.84 9.90 6.96
C THR A 149 11.10 11.10 6.38
N ASP A 150 11.72 11.84 5.48
CA ASP A 150 11.16 13.03 4.87
C ASP A 150 11.60 13.22 3.41
N GLU A 151 11.23 14.34 2.81
CA GLU A 151 11.58 14.69 1.43
C GLU A 151 13.08 14.84 1.20
N HIS A 152 13.87 15.15 2.23
CA HIS A 152 15.33 15.33 2.12
C HIS A 152 16.07 14.01 2.03
N SER A 153 15.54 12.97 2.70
CA SER A 153 16.02 11.59 2.58
C SER A 153 15.42 10.84 1.39
N GLY A 154 14.57 11.51 0.56
CA GLY A 154 13.80 10.86 -0.49
C GLY A 154 12.80 9.83 0.05
N TYR A 155 12.39 9.98 1.31
CA TYR A 155 11.54 9.04 2.05
C TYR A 155 12.15 7.64 2.20
N LEU A 156 13.48 7.53 2.15
CA LEU A 156 14.22 6.30 2.38
C LEU A 156 14.80 6.28 3.79
N THR A 157 14.71 5.14 4.46
CA THR A 157 15.40 4.93 5.75
C THR A 157 16.76 4.28 5.53
N SER A 158 17.71 4.61 6.37
CA SER A 158 19.04 3.97 6.41
C SER A 158 19.13 2.90 7.49
N VAL A 159 20.14 2.06 7.43
CA VAL A 159 20.45 1.11 8.50
C VAL A 159 20.73 1.84 9.82
N ALA A 160 21.36 3.01 9.79
CA ALA A 160 21.62 3.81 10.99
C ALA A 160 20.32 4.28 11.66
N ASP A 161 19.32 4.72 10.86
CA ASP A 161 18.00 5.13 11.36
C ASP A 161 17.26 3.94 12.00
N LEU A 162 17.31 2.78 11.35
CA LEU A 162 16.69 1.56 11.86
C LEU A 162 17.32 1.10 13.16
N GLU A 163 18.66 1.09 13.24
CA GLU A 163 19.39 0.69 14.46
C GLU A 163 19.13 1.64 15.62
N ALA A 164 19.01 2.94 15.37
CA ALA A 164 18.70 3.95 16.39
C ALA A 164 17.33 3.75 17.05
N HIS A 165 16.38 3.09 16.36
CA HIS A 165 15.04 2.81 16.87
C HIS A 165 14.87 1.36 17.36
N ARG A 166 15.86 0.50 17.14
CA ARG A 166 15.82 -0.91 17.56
C ARG A 166 15.96 -1.05 19.07
N THR A 167 15.12 -1.90 19.66
CA THR A 167 15.18 -2.28 21.08
C THR A 167 15.25 -3.80 21.22
N ALA A 168 15.39 -4.29 22.44
CA ALA A 168 15.33 -5.73 22.73
C ALA A 168 13.96 -6.36 22.42
N ARG A 169 12.90 -5.56 22.24
CA ARG A 169 11.56 -6.01 21.86
C ARG A 169 11.29 -5.95 20.37
N THR A 170 12.19 -5.35 19.60
CA THR A 170 12.03 -5.27 18.14
C THR A 170 12.13 -6.67 17.54
N LYS A 171 11.06 -7.10 16.89
CA LYS A 171 10.94 -8.42 16.27
C LYS A 171 10.85 -8.36 14.76
N ILE A 172 10.23 -7.31 14.22
CA ILE A 172 9.94 -7.20 12.79
C ILE A 172 10.38 -5.83 12.26
N LEU A 173 10.96 -5.82 11.06
CA LEU A 173 11.02 -4.67 10.17
C LEU A 173 9.90 -4.81 9.13
N LEU A 174 9.01 -3.82 9.05
CA LEU A 174 8.12 -3.66 7.90
C LEU A 174 8.85 -2.87 6.82
N PHE A 175 9.00 -3.47 5.65
CA PHE A 175 9.68 -2.87 4.50
C PHE A 175 8.71 -2.74 3.32
N VAL A 176 8.68 -1.59 2.65
CA VAL A 176 7.72 -1.33 1.56
C VAL A 176 8.42 -0.64 0.40
N SER A 177 8.54 -1.35 -0.71
CA SER A 177 9.14 -0.78 -1.93
C SER A 177 8.56 -1.46 -3.18
N PRO A 178 8.00 -0.68 -4.12
CA PRO A 178 7.72 0.76 -4.10
C PRO A 178 6.70 1.15 -3.03
N SER A 179 6.84 2.37 -2.47
CA SER A 179 6.09 2.81 -1.30
C SER A 179 4.72 3.45 -1.63
N ASN A 180 3.74 3.17 -0.80
CA ASN A 180 2.55 3.96 -0.59
C ASN A 180 2.68 4.61 0.80
N PRO A 181 2.74 5.97 0.92
CA PRO A 181 2.16 6.97 0.01
C PRO A 181 3.16 7.68 -0.91
N THR A 182 4.48 7.46 -0.80
CA THR A 182 5.48 8.37 -1.37
C THR A 182 5.86 8.09 -2.81
N GLY A 183 5.64 6.85 -3.30
CA GLY A 183 6.18 6.39 -4.57
C GLY A 183 7.70 6.20 -4.57
N ALA A 184 8.34 6.27 -3.41
CA ALA A 184 9.78 6.01 -3.30
C ALA A 184 10.11 4.54 -3.61
N VAL A 185 11.25 4.33 -4.26
CA VAL A 185 11.79 3.01 -4.58
C VAL A 185 13.18 2.90 -3.95
N TYR A 186 13.39 1.92 -3.11
CA TYR A 186 14.70 1.70 -2.51
C TYR A 186 15.68 1.15 -3.56
N PRO A 187 16.87 1.78 -3.70
CA PRO A 187 17.93 1.26 -4.55
C PRO A 187 18.34 -0.17 -4.15
N PRO A 188 18.64 -1.08 -5.10
CA PRO A 188 18.97 -2.47 -4.80
C PRO A 188 20.07 -2.65 -3.74
N ASP A 189 21.10 -1.82 -3.76
CA ASP A 189 22.20 -1.86 -2.78
C ASP A 189 21.71 -1.55 -1.36
N LEU A 190 20.79 -0.58 -1.21
CA LEU A 190 20.21 -0.22 0.09
C LEU A 190 19.23 -1.32 0.56
N VAL A 191 18.47 -1.94 -0.35
CA VAL A 191 17.64 -3.12 -0.03
C VAL A 191 18.50 -4.24 0.52
N ALA A 192 19.65 -4.52 -0.14
CA ALA A 192 20.59 -5.54 0.31
C ALA A 192 21.23 -5.21 1.65
N GLU A 193 21.60 -3.95 1.88
CA GLU A 193 22.17 -3.49 3.14
C GLU A 193 21.19 -3.67 4.31
N ILE A 194 19.94 -3.20 4.13
CA ILE A 194 18.87 -3.33 5.13
C ILE A 194 18.55 -4.80 5.39
N GLY A 195 18.45 -5.64 4.35
CA GLY A 195 18.20 -7.07 4.49
C GLY A 195 19.29 -7.80 5.29
N ARG A 196 20.56 -7.52 5.00
CA ARG A 196 21.70 -8.08 5.75
C ARG A 196 21.71 -7.61 7.21
N TRP A 197 21.43 -6.33 7.45
CA TRP A 197 21.32 -5.80 8.80
C TRP A 197 20.21 -6.50 9.58
N ALA A 198 19.03 -6.66 8.99
CA ALA A 198 17.90 -7.34 9.63
C ALA A 198 18.24 -8.81 9.96
N ALA A 199 18.91 -9.52 9.05
CA ALA A 199 19.38 -10.89 9.26
C ALA A 199 20.39 -10.97 10.41
N ALA A 200 21.40 -10.10 10.44
CA ALA A 200 22.41 -10.03 11.49
C ALA A 200 21.81 -9.66 12.85
N SER A 201 20.77 -8.84 12.87
CA SER A 201 20.03 -8.44 14.07
C SER A 201 19.01 -9.48 14.54
N GLY A 202 18.83 -10.58 13.80
CA GLY A 202 17.87 -11.64 14.14
C GLY A 202 16.41 -11.26 13.93
N LEU A 203 16.13 -10.18 13.20
CA LEU A 203 14.78 -9.68 12.94
C LEU A 203 14.07 -10.48 11.84
N TRP A 204 12.75 -10.42 11.86
CA TRP A 204 11.93 -10.76 10.70
C TRP A 204 11.79 -9.54 9.80
N VAL A 205 11.62 -9.79 8.49
CA VAL A 205 11.20 -8.76 7.54
C VAL A 205 9.86 -9.15 6.95
N ILE A 206 8.87 -8.26 7.05
CA ILE A 206 7.65 -8.33 6.25
C ILE A 206 7.81 -7.29 5.16
N THR A 207 7.91 -7.73 3.89
CA THR A 207 8.04 -6.83 2.75
C THR A 207 6.76 -6.81 1.93
N ASP A 208 6.19 -5.60 1.72
CA ASP A 208 5.03 -5.40 0.85
C ASP A 208 5.52 -4.95 -0.53
N GLU A 209 5.37 -5.84 -1.52
CA GLU A 209 5.88 -5.69 -2.88
C GLU A 209 4.74 -5.51 -3.91
N ILE A 210 3.57 -5.05 -3.46
CA ILE A 210 2.35 -4.95 -4.28
C ILE A 210 2.51 -4.06 -5.52
N TYR A 211 3.50 -3.16 -5.53
CA TYR A 211 3.78 -2.24 -6.64
C TYR A 211 5.00 -2.64 -7.48
N GLU A 212 5.49 -3.87 -7.38
CA GLU A 212 6.72 -4.36 -8.06
C GLU A 212 6.82 -4.04 -9.56
N HIS A 213 5.70 -4.03 -10.29
CA HIS A 213 5.63 -3.71 -11.72
C HIS A 213 5.43 -2.22 -12.03
N LEU A 214 5.14 -1.40 -11.03
CA LEU A 214 4.91 0.03 -11.18
C LEU A 214 6.16 0.80 -10.71
N VAL A 215 7.23 0.68 -11.51
CA VAL A 215 8.51 1.35 -11.32
C VAL A 215 8.86 2.10 -12.59
N TYR A 216 9.43 3.29 -12.47
CA TYR A 216 9.61 4.24 -13.55
C TYR A 216 11.06 4.73 -13.68
N GLY A 217 11.38 5.24 -14.87
CA GLY A 217 12.70 5.84 -15.14
C GLY A 217 13.85 4.84 -14.97
N ALA A 218 14.87 5.25 -14.24
CA ALA A 218 16.07 4.45 -13.96
C ALA A 218 15.94 3.55 -12.73
N ALA A 219 14.88 3.74 -11.92
CA ALA A 219 14.65 2.94 -10.72
C ALA A 219 14.46 1.45 -11.05
N ARG A 220 14.87 0.60 -10.13
CA ARG A 220 14.79 -0.85 -10.26
C ARG A 220 14.13 -1.44 -9.02
N PHE A 221 13.10 -2.24 -9.21
CA PHE A 221 12.55 -3.05 -8.14
C PHE A 221 13.54 -4.13 -7.73
N SER A 222 13.65 -4.36 -6.43
CA SER A 222 14.44 -5.46 -5.86
C SER A 222 13.70 -6.07 -4.69
N SER A 223 13.44 -7.38 -4.75
CA SER A 223 12.83 -8.13 -3.65
C SER A 223 13.85 -8.38 -2.54
N VAL A 224 13.43 -8.15 -1.28
CA VAL A 224 14.35 -8.25 -0.12
C VAL A 224 15.05 -9.61 -0.02
N PRO A 225 14.35 -10.78 -0.13
CA PRO A 225 15.00 -12.08 -0.02
C PRO A 225 15.90 -12.44 -1.20
N VAL A 226 15.84 -11.66 -2.30
CA VAL A 226 16.76 -11.79 -3.44
C VAL A 226 17.99 -10.92 -3.26
N ALA A 227 17.79 -9.67 -2.82
CA ALA A 227 18.88 -8.74 -2.56
C ALA A 227 19.76 -9.16 -1.38
N ALA A 228 19.17 -9.79 -0.37
CA ALA A 228 19.84 -10.31 0.83
C ALA A 228 19.34 -11.73 1.14
N PRO A 229 19.90 -12.77 0.50
CA PRO A 229 19.46 -14.16 0.68
C PRO A 229 19.53 -14.66 2.13
N GLU A 230 20.36 -14.05 2.95
CA GLU A 230 20.52 -14.37 4.37
C GLU A 230 19.24 -14.19 5.17
N ILE A 231 18.35 -13.28 4.76
CA ILE A 231 17.08 -13.02 5.43
C ILE A 231 15.96 -13.96 4.99
N ALA A 232 16.12 -14.72 3.91
CA ALA A 232 15.04 -15.51 3.29
C ALA A 232 14.32 -16.44 4.28
N GLY A 233 15.04 -17.00 5.25
CA GLY A 233 14.47 -17.83 6.32
C GLY A 233 13.66 -17.05 7.37
N ARG A 234 13.67 -15.72 7.32
CA ARG A 234 12.91 -14.81 8.20
C ARG A 234 12.26 -13.66 7.42
N CYS A 235 11.90 -13.91 6.17
CA CYS A 235 11.24 -12.93 5.32
C CYS A 235 9.85 -13.43 4.92
N VAL A 236 8.85 -12.55 5.02
CA VAL A 236 7.51 -12.75 4.49
C VAL A 236 7.27 -11.70 3.42
N VAL A 237 7.10 -12.14 2.18
CA VAL A 237 6.73 -11.26 1.05
C VAL A 237 5.22 -11.23 0.94
N VAL A 238 4.64 -10.04 0.91
CA VAL A 238 3.21 -9.81 0.62
C VAL A 238 3.08 -9.20 -0.76
N ASN A 239 2.16 -9.73 -1.56
CA ASN A 239 1.90 -9.24 -2.91
C ASN A 239 0.46 -9.57 -3.33
N GLY A 240 0.05 -9.25 -4.56
CA GLY A 240 -1.28 -9.57 -5.06
C GLY A 240 -1.55 -9.01 -6.44
N VAL A 241 -2.76 -9.27 -6.93
CA VAL A 241 -3.20 -8.85 -8.28
C VAL A 241 -3.77 -7.43 -8.33
N ALA A 242 -4.00 -6.82 -7.16
CA ALA A 242 -4.82 -5.61 -7.05
C ALA A 242 -4.28 -4.42 -7.85
N LYS A 243 -2.96 -4.21 -7.88
CA LYS A 243 -2.33 -3.02 -8.48
C LYS A 243 -1.79 -3.31 -9.87
N THR A 244 -1.00 -4.35 -10.03
CA THR A 244 -0.41 -4.74 -11.30
C THR A 244 -1.45 -5.02 -12.37
N TYR A 245 -2.58 -5.63 -12.01
CA TYR A 245 -3.60 -6.08 -12.98
C TYR A 245 -4.92 -5.32 -12.88
N ALA A 246 -4.96 -4.16 -12.21
CA ALA A 246 -6.18 -3.39 -11.97
C ALA A 246 -7.34 -4.24 -11.41
N MET A 247 -7.05 -5.02 -10.37
CA MET A 247 -7.96 -6.01 -9.77
C MET A 247 -8.29 -5.71 -8.30
N THR A 248 -8.43 -4.46 -7.92
CA THR A 248 -8.67 -4.09 -6.51
C THR A 248 -9.94 -4.71 -5.94
N GLY A 249 -11.02 -4.75 -6.72
CA GLY A 249 -12.33 -5.32 -6.34
C GLY A 249 -12.35 -6.84 -6.28
N TRP A 250 -11.43 -7.55 -6.91
CA TRP A 250 -11.38 -9.02 -6.95
C TRP A 250 -10.90 -9.65 -5.66
N ARG A 251 -10.19 -8.89 -4.81
CA ARG A 251 -9.75 -9.31 -3.48
C ARG A 251 -8.88 -10.56 -3.49
N VAL A 252 -7.85 -10.63 -4.33
CA VAL A 252 -6.85 -11.70 -4.34
C VAL A 252 -5.45 -11.14 -4.12
N GLY A 253 -4.77 -11.68 -3.14
CA GLY A 253 -3.35 -11.47 -2.83
C GLY A 253 -2.75 -12.74 -2.27
N TRP A 254 -1.53 -12.65 -1.81
CA TRP A 254 -0.82 -13.78 -1.20
C TRP A 254 0.27 -13.30 -0.27
N LEU A 255 0.67 -14.17 0.63
CA LEU A 255 1.95 -14.09 1.31
C LEU A 255 2.83 -15.27 0.93
N ILE A 256 4.14 -15.03 0.91
CA ILE A 256 5.18 -16.04 0.65
C ILE A 256 6.16 -15.98 1.81
N GLY A 257 6.48 -17.11 2.41
CA GLY A 257 7.41 -17.15 3.55
C GLY A 257 7.84 -18.57 3.92
N PRO A 258 8.52 -18.72 5.05
CA PRO A 258 8.88 -20.02 5.58
C PRO A 258 7.64 -20.92 5.77
N PRO A 259 7.75 -22.24 5.50
CA PRO A 259 6.59 -23.15 5.50
C PRO A 259 5.82 -23.21 6.81
N ASP A 260 6.49 -23.07 7.95
CA ASP A 260 5.88 -23.05 9.28
C ASP A 260 5.02 -21.79 9.51
N VAL A 261 5.52 -20.63 9.09
CA VAL A 261 4.77 -19.36 9.15
C VAL A 261 3.57 -19.38 8.20
N VAL A 262 3.78 -19.88 6.97
CA VAL A 262 2.70 -20.05 5.99
C VAL A 262 1.63 -21.01 6.51
N LYS A 263 2.03 -22.09 7.15
CA LYS A 263 1.09 -23.03 7.79
C LYS A 263 0.31 -22.36 8.91
N ALA A 264 0.96 -21.65 9.83
CA ALA A 264 0.29 -20.95 10.92
C ALA A 264 -0.72 -19.91 10.41
N ALA A 265 -0.33 -19.13 9.37
CA ALA A 265 -1.22 -18.17 8.72
C ALA A 265 -2.40 -18.86 8.01
N ALA A 266 -2.20 -20.03 7.39
CA ALA A 266 -3.25 -20.81 6.75
C ALA A 266 -4.21 -21.42 7.79
N ASP A 267 -3.72 -21.89 8.92
CA ASP A 267 -4.54 -22.37 10.04
C ASP A 267 -5.44 -21.22 10.57
N LEU A 268 -4.87 -20.05 10.79
CA LEU A 268 -5.60 -18.83 11.16
C LEU A 268 -6.69 -18.51 10.10
N GLN A 269 -6.31 -18.51 8.80
CA GLN A 269 -7.25 -18.23 7.71
C GLN A 269 -8.42 -19.21 7.69
N SER A 270 -8.18 -20.49 7.97
CA SER A 270 -9.20 -21.52 7.97
C SER A 270 -10.35 -21.22 8.96
N HIS A 271 -10.03 -20.51 10.06
CA HIS A 271 -11.00 -20.09 11.08
C HIS A 271 -11.56 -18.67 10.87
N LEU A 272 -10.88 -17.80 10.09
CA LEU A 272 -11.33 -16.43 9.83
C LEU A 272 -12.24 -16.33 8.61
N SER A 273 -11.85 -16.89 7.48
CA SER A 273 -12.51 -16.67 6.20
C SER A 273 -12.58 -17.93 5.31
N SER A 274 -11.96 -19.04 5.72
CA SER A 274 -11.78 -20.22 4.88
C SER A 274 -10.99 -19.87 3.59
N ASN A 275 -11.29 -20.51 2.46
CA ASN A 275 -10.64 -20.21 1.18
C ASN A 275 -11.09 -18.86 0.61
N VAL A 276 -10.23 -18.24 -0.21
CA VAL A 276 -10.58 -17.10 -1.07
C VAL A 276 -11.60 -17.55 -2.12
N CYS A 277 -12.46 -16.66 -2.58
CA CYS A 277 -13.44 -16.93 -3.64
C CYS A 277 -12.77 -17.62 -4.85
N ASN A 278 -13.24 -18.82 -5.20
CA ASN A 278 -12.62 -19.63 -6.25
C ASN A 278 -12.67 -18.97 -7.63
N VAL A 279 -13.75 -18.26 -7.96
CA VAL A 279 -13.88 -17.51 -9.22
C VAL A 279 -12.84 -16.39 -9.28
N ALA A 280 -12.62 -15.69 -8.16
CA ALA A 280 -11.59 -14.67 -8.07
C ALA A 280 -10.17 -15.29 -8.16
N GLN A 281 -9.95 -16.47 -7.60
CA GLN A 281 -8.69 -17.20 -7.74
C GLN A 281 -8.44 -17.65 -9.19
N ALA A 282 -9.46 -18.07 -9.93
CA ALA A 282 -9.34 -18.40 -11.35
C ALA A 282 -8.99 -17.16 -12.20
N ALA A 283 -9.56 -16.01 -11.87
CA ALA A 283 -9.19 -14.73 -12.49
C ALA A 283 -7.73 -14.37 -12.17
N ALA A 284 -7.31 -14.53 -10.91
CA ALA A 284 -5.93 -14.28 -10.49
C ALA A 284 -4.94 -15.23 -11.16
N LEU A 285 -5.30 -16.51 -11.35
CA LEU A 285 -4.51 -17.46 -12.11
C LEU A 285 -4.28 -16.99 -13.54
N ALA A 286 -5.32 -16.54 -14.23
CA ALA A 286 -5.20 -15.97 -15.56
C ALA A 286 -4.29 -14.71 -15.57
N ALA A 287 -4.42 -13.85 -14.56
CA ALA A 287 -3.62 -12.64 -14.43
C ALA A 287 -2.12 -12.95 -14.30
N VAL A 288 -1.73 -13.81 -13.35
CA VAL A 288 -0.31 -14.10 -13.06
C VAL A 288 0.34 -14.98 -14.12
N SER A 289 -0.47 -15.74 -14.89
CA SER A 289 0.00 -16.60 -15.99
C SER A 289 0.00 -15.90 -17.35
N GLY A 290 -0.67 -14.75 -17.47
CA GLY A 290 -0.77 -13.97 -18.69
C GLY A 290 0.49 -13.15 -18.99
N ASP A 291 0.46 -12.47 -20.13
CA ASP A 291 1.48 -11.49 -20.47
C ASP A 291 1.28 -10.16 -19.70
N LEU A 292 2.27 -9.30 -19.77
CA LEU A 292 2.28 -8.00 -19.08
C LEU A 292 1.97 -6.82 -20.02
N SER A 293 1.39 -7.04 -21.19
CA SER A 293 1.13 -5.97 -22.18
C SER A 293 0.19 -4.90 -21.61
N ALA A 294 -0.95 -5.30 -21.04
CA ALA A 294 -1.88 -4.37 -20.40
C ALA A 294 -1.25 -3.65 -19.20
N VAL A 295 -0.34 -4.31 -18.46
CA VAL A 295 0.42 -3.71 -17.37
C VAL A 295 1.38 -2.64 -17.90
N ALA A 296 2.04 -2.90 -19.03
CA ALA A 296 2.96 -1.96 -19.66
C ALA A 296 2.24 -0.69 -20.14
N GLU A 297 1.03 -0.81 -20.73
CA GLU A 297 0.20 0.32 -21.12
C GLU A 297 -0.21 1.17 -19.93
N MET A 298 -0.72 0.55 -18.90
CA MET A 298 -1.10 1.22 -17.65
C MET A 298 0.09 1.92 -16.99
N ARG A 299 1.24 1.24 -16.91
CA ARG A 299 2.48 1.82 -16.37
C ARG A 299 2.93 3.04 -17.16
N ALA A 300 2.86 3.00 -18.49
CA ALA A 300 3.22 4.13 -19.34
C ALA A 300 2.29 5.35 -19.10
N ALA A 301 0.99 5.12 -18.88
CA ALA A 301 0.08 6.19 -18.52
C ALA A 301 0.41 6.80 -17.14
N PHE A 302 0.67 5.96 -16.13
CA PHE A 302 1.06 6.45 -14.81
C PHE A 302 2.42 7.18 -14.83
N ASP A 303 3.37 6.73 -15.64
CA ASP A 303 4.65 7.41 -15.81
C ASP A 303 4.46 8.83 -16.35
N ARG A 304 3.67 9.01 -17.41
CA ARG A 304 3.34 10.34 -17.95
C ARG A 304 2.64 11.21 -16.89
N ARG A 305 1.64 10.67 -16.20
CA ARG A 305 0.82 11.40 -15.23
C ARG A 305 1.63 11.82 -13.99
N ARG A 306 2.51 10.96 -13.44
CA ARG A 306 3.38 11.35 -12.33
C ARG A 306 4.31 12.51 -12.69
N LEU A 307 4.86 12.52 -13.93
CA LEU A 307 5.70 13.61 -14.41
C LEU A 307 4.91 14.93 -14.48
N THR A 308 3.72 14.89 -15.08
CA THR A 308 2.82 16.06 -15.17
C THR A 308 2.44 16.56 -13.79
N MET A 309 1.99 15.65 -12.91
CA MET A 309 1.57 15.99 -11.55
C MET A 309 2.71 16.61 -10.73
N THR A 310 3.90 15.99 -10.75
CA THR A 310 5.06 16.50 -10.00
C THR A 310 5.46 17.89 -10.48
N ARG A 311 5.48 18.12 -11.79
CA ARG A 311 5.78 19.45 -12.36
C ARG A 311 4.78 20.49 -11.87
N LEU A 312 3.48 20.22 -12.02
CA LEU A 312 2.41 21.17 -11.64
C LEU A 312 2.40 21.45 -10.13
N LEU A 313 2.65 20.43 -9.30
CA LEU A 313 2.73 20.62 -7.84
C LEU A 313 3.90 21.52 -7.44
N ASN A 314 5.07 21.37 -8.08
CA ASN A 314 6.24 22.20 -7.81
C ASN A 314 6.13 23.64 -8.34
N GLU A 315 5.15 23.94 -9.18
CA GLU A 315 4.80 25.31 -9.59
C GLU A 315 4.01 26.08 -8.53
N ILE A 316 3.46 25.37 -7.49
CA ILE A 316 2.67 25.99 -6.42
C ILE A 316 3.63 26.54 -5.34
N PRO A 317 3.58 27.87 -5.04
CA PRO A 317 4.45 28.44 -4.01
C PRO A 317 4.24 27.79 -2.63
N GLY A 318 5.33 27.34 -2.02
CA GLY A 318 5.32 26.68 -0.71
C GLY A 318 4.99 25.20 -0.74
N VAL A 319 4.86 24.60 -1.93
CA VAL A 319 4.72 23.17 -2.15
C VAL A 319 6.00 22.62 -2.77
N SER A 320 6.46 21.45 -2.31
CA SER A 320 7.62 20.74 -2.86
C SER A 320 7.29 19.26 -2.97
N CYS A 321 7.44 18.69 -4.15
CA CYS A 321 7.14 17.30 -4.46
C CYS A 321 8.35 16.63 -5.10
N PRO A 322 9.05 15.72 -4.41
CA PRO A 322 10.01 14.84 -5.05
C PRO A 322 9.33 14.00 -6.15
N LEU A 323 10.06 13.73 -7.23
CA LEU A 323 9.53 12.90 -8.31
C LEU A 323 9.42 11.45 -7.82
N PRO A 324 8.19 10.86 -7.76
CA PRO A 324 8.06 9.47 -7.34
C PRO A 324 8.62 8.52 -8.42
N GLU A 325 9.31 7.47 -7.99
CA GLU A 325 9.93 6.48 -8.86
C GLU A 325 9.12 5.20 -9.00
N GLY A 326 8.04 5.07 -8.19
CA GLY A 326 7.17 3.90 -8.21
C GLY A 326 5.74 4.19 -7.77
N ALA A 327 4.91 3.14 -7.74
CA ALA A 327 3.48 3.19 -7.46
C ALA A 327 2.73 4.19 -8.37
N PHE A 328 1.70 4.86 -7.89
CA PHE A 328 0.96 5.89 -8.60
C PHE A 328 0.53 7.02 -7.65
N TYR A 329 1.46 7.46 -6.79
CA TYR A 329 1.23 8.53 -5.83
C TYR A 329 2.31 9.59 -5.92
N CYS A 330 1.91 10.86 -5.73
CA CYS A 330 2.78 11.95 -5.36
C CYS A 330 2.55 12.30 -3.88
N TYR A 331 3.63 12.67 -3.19
CA TYR A 331 3.60 12.99 -1.76
C TYR A 331 4.30 14.33 -1.49
N PRO A 332 3.65 15.46 -1.91
CA PRO A 332 4.22 16.78 -1.72
C PRO A 332 4.24 17.21 -0.25
N SER A 333 5.32 17.87 0.13
CA SER A 333 5.38 18.74 1.31
C SER A 333 4.57 20.00 1.04
N VAL A 334 3.69 20.35 1.97
CA VAL A 334 2.90 21.60 1.98
C VAL A 334 3.22 22.46 3.20
N LYS A 335 4.35 22.19 3.84
CA LYS A 335 4.81 22.90 5.04
C LYS A 335 4.93 24.41 4.80
N GLY A 336 5.31 24.82 3.59
CA GLY A 336 5.41 26.24 3.22
C GLY A 336 4.06 26.97 3.07
N VAL A 337 2.93 26.24 3.14
CA VAL A 337 1.57 26.78 3.04
C VAL A 337 0.86 26.76 4.39
N LEU A 338 1.28 25.88 5.31
CA LEU A 338 0.66 25.79 6.65
C LEU A 338 0.82 27.09 7.45
N GLY A 339 -0.18 27.37 8.27
CA GLY A 339 -0.26 28.58 9.11
C GLY A 339 -0.66 29.84 8.36
N ARG A 340 -0.89 29.76 7.04
CA ARG A 340 -1.36 30.89 6.22
C ARG A 340 -2.89 30.93 6.14
N THR A 341 -3.41 32.14 5.82
CA THR A 341 -4.84 32.33 5.54
C THR A 341 -5.09 32.07 4.05
N ILE A 342 -5.98 31.16 3.75
CA ILE A 342 -6.31 30.70 2.40
C ILE A 342 -7.82 30.81 2.24
N GLY A 343 -8.30 31.59 1.29
CA GLY A 343 -9.73 31.81 1.08
C GLY A 343 -10.48 32.27 2.34
N GLY A 344 -9.85 33.09 3.20
CA GLY A 344 -10.42 33.58 4.46
C GLY A 344 -10.40 32.55 5.62
N ARG A 345 -9.83 31.37 5.44
CA ARG A 345 -9.66 30.34 6.48
C ARG A 345 -8.17 30.09 6.74
N ARG A 346 -7.80 29.94 8.01
CA ARG A 346 -6.45 29.55 8.40
C ARG A 346 -6.35 28.03 8.45
N GLY A 347 -5.30 27.47 7.84
CA GLY A 347 -4.97 26.05 7.87
C GLY A 347 -3.69 25.82 8.65
N ASP A 348 -3.78 25.48 9.92
CA ASP A 348 -2.61 25.22 10.78
C ASP A 348 -2.14 23.75 10.68
N THR A 349 -3.01 22.84 10.26
CA THR A 349 -2.74 21.42 10.03
C THR A 349 -3.00 21.00 8.59
N THR A 350 -2.41 19.91 8.16
CA THR A 350 -2.67 19.36 6.81
C THR A 350 -4.13 18.88 6.68
N ALA A 351 -4.73 18.39 7.75
CA ALA A 351 -6.14 18.02 7.77
C ALA A 351 -7.06 19.21 7.51
N GLU A 352 -6.84 20.35 8.18
CA GLU A 352 -7.59 21.59 7.95
C GLU A 352 -7.37 22.12 6.53
N LEU A 353 -6.13 22.06 6.03
CA LEU A 353 -5.82 22.47 4.66
C LEU A 353 -6.53 21.58 3.61
N ALA A 354 -6.64 20.26 3.85
CA ALA A 354 -7.38 19.34 3.02
C ALA A 354 -8.89 19.66 3.02
N GLU A 355 -9.45 20.05 4.15
CA GLU A 355 -10.84 20.52 4.24
C GLU A 355 -11.06 21.83 3.46
N ILE A 356 -10.15 22.80 3.57
CA ILE A 356 -10.21 24.05 2.79
C ILE A 356 -10.20 23.76 1.29
N LEU A 357 -9.30 22.86 0.83
CA LEU A 357 -9.24 22.44 -0.57
C LEU A 357 -10.56 21.79 -1.04
N LEU A 358 -11.13 20.91 -0.23
CA LEU A 358 -12.39 20.25 -0.57
C LEU A 358 -13.56 21.23 -0.61
N ASP A 359 -13.64 22.15 0.35
CA ASP A 359 -14.78 23.06 0.48
C ASP A 359 -14.75 24.17 -0.58
N GLN A 360 -13.56 24.72 -0.90
CA GLN A 360 -13.42 25.93 -1.72
C GLN A 360 -12.89 25.68 -3.13
N ALA A 361 -12.21 24.55 -3.35
CA ALA A 361 -11.67 24.19 -4.67
C ALA A 361 -12.30 22.92 -5.26
N ASP A 362 -13.19 22.23 -4.54
CA ASP A 362 -13.72 20.92 -4.95
C ASP A 362 -12.61 19.89 -5.22
N VAL A 363 -11.53 19.92 -4.43
CA VAL A 363 -10.41 18.98 -4.55
C VAL A 363 -10.25 18.18 -3.28
N ALA A 364 -10.31 16.85 -3.38
CA ALA A 364 -10.13 15.93 -2.26
C ALA A 364 -8.73 15.31 -2.26
N VAL A 365 -7.95 15.56 -1.22
CA VAL A 365 -6.60 14.99 -1.00
C VAL A 365 -6.54 14.27 0.34
N VAL A 366 -5.57 13.37 0.55
CA VAL A 366 -5.41 12.69 1.85
C VAL A 366 -4.31 13.40 2.64
N PRO A 367 -4.60 13.90 3.86
CA PRO A 367 -3.63 14.57 4.68
C PRO A 367 -2.56 13.63 5.23
N GLY A 368 -1.34 14.16 5.41
CA GLY A 368 -0.15 13.41 5.81
C GLY A 368 -0.23 12.80 7.20
N GLU A 369 -1.05 13.36 8.09
CA GLU A 369 -1.32 12.80 9.42
C GLU A 369 -1.79 11.34 9.33
N ALA A 370 -2.56 11.00 8.30
CA ALA A 370 -3.01 9.63 8.05
C ALA A 370 -1.87 8.64 7.77
N PHE A 371 -0.71 9.14 7.35
CA PHE A 371 0.48 8.35 7.01
C PHE A 371 1.61 8.54 8.04
N GLY A 372 1.31 9.14 9.20
CA GLY A 372 2.26 9.38 10.28
C GLY A 372 3.20 10.57 10.08
N THR A 373 2.97 11.41 9.07
CA THR A 373 3.82 12.57 8.75
C THR A 373 2.99 13.81 8.45
N PRO A 374 2.69 14.67 9.45
CA PRO A 374 2.05 15.97 9.23
C PRO A 374 2.88 16.86 8.29
N GLY A 375 2.22 17.73 7.56
CA GLY A 375 2.87 18.65 6.63
C GLY A 375 2.94 18.17 5.19
N TYR A 376 2.26 17.08 4.85
CA TYR A 376 2.24 16.49 3.51
C TYR A 376 0.83 16.17 3.04
N PHE A 377 0.67 15.95 1.73
CA PHE A 377 -0.50 15.34 1.15
C PHE A 377 -0.13 14.08 0.38
N ARG A 378 -1.05 13.11 0.32
CA ARG A 378 -1.00 12.07 -0.70
C ARG A 378 -1.98 12.41 -1.82
N LEU A 379 -1.49 12.44 -3.05
CA LEU A 379 -2.29 12.53 -4.27
C LEU A 379 -2.04 11.30 -5.15
N SER A 380 -3.12 10.66 -5.59
CA SER A 380 -3.04 9.58 -6.58
C SER A 380 -3.01 10.17 -7.99
N CYS A 381 -2.15 9.66 -8.87
CA CYS A 381 -2.19 9.97 -10.31
C CYS A 381 -3.01 8.94 -11.11
N ALA A 382 -3.73 8.05 -10.42
CA ALA A 382 -4.65 7.10 -11.04
C ALA A 382 -6.02 7.74 -11.31
N LEU A 383 -6.03 8.72 -12.21
CA LEU A 383 -7.22 9.41 -12.73
C LEU A 383 -6.93 9.97 -14.13
N GLY A 384 -7.96 10.37 -14.86
CA GLY A 384 -7.81 10.92 -16.22
C GLY A 384 -6.90 12.15 -16.28
N ASP A 385 -6.15 12.31 -17.37
CA ASP A 385 -5.17 13.39 -17.53
C ASP A 385 -5.83 14.78 -17.38
N ALA A 386 -7.05 14.97 -17.92
CA ALA A 386 -7.79 16.24 -17.79
C ALA A 386 -8.21 16.55 -16.35
N ASP A 387 -8.70 15.56 -15.61
CA ASP A 387 -9.07 15.72 -14.19
C ASP A 387 -7.84 15.99 -13.33
N LEU A 388 -6.69 15.37 -13.66
CA LEU A 388 -5.43 15.59 -12.97
C LEU A 388 -4.97 17.04 -13.11
N GLU A 389 -4.93 17.57 -14.34
CA GLU A 389 -4.48 18.94 -14.61
C GLU A 389 -5.44 19.96 -14.01
N GLU A 390 -6.75 19.76 -14.20
CA GLU A 390 -7.79 20.64 -13.64
C GLU A 390 -7.75 20.66 -12.10
N GLY A 391 -7.64 19.48 -11.45
CA GLY A 391 -7.61 19.39 -10.00
C GLY A 391 -6.41 20.11 -9.39
N ILE A 392 -5.20 19.93 -9.98
CA ILE A 392 -4.01 20.64 -9.51
C ILE A 392 -4.09 22.14 -9.84
N GLY A 393 -4.65 22.51 -10.99
CA GLY A 393 -4.91 23.90 -11.34
C GLY A 393 -5.81 24.62 -10.31
N ARG A 394 -6.86 23.94 -9.83
CA ARG A 394 -7.73 24.47 -8.73
C ARG A 394 -6.97 24.61 -7.42
N MET A 395 -6.14 23.60 -7.07
CA MET A 395 -5.25 23.70 -5.90
C MET A 395 -4.31 24.91 -6.01
N ALA A 396 -3.62 25.06 -7.15
CA ALA A 396 -2.67 26.13 -7.39
C ALA A 396 -3.34 27.51 -7.27
N LYS A 397 -4.54 27.67 -7.86
CA LYS A 397 -5.31 28.92 -7.78
C LYS A 397 -5.69 29.27 -6.33
N LEU A 398 -6.13 28.29 -5.52
CA LEU A 398 -6.53 28.55 -4.15
C LEU A 398 -5.31 28.79 -3.24
N LEU A 399 -4.29 27.93 -3.31
CA LEU A 399 -3.08 28.03 -2.50
C LEU A 399 -2.22 29.25 -2.86
N GLY A 400 -2.25 29.70 -4.12
CA GLY A 400 -1.60 30.93 -4.56
C GLY A 400 -2.18 32.22 -3.96
N GLN A 401 -3.35 32.15 -3.32
CA GLN A 401 -3.98 33.26 -2.57
C GLN A 401 -3.54 33.30 -1.10
N ALA A 402 -2.62 32.42 -0.69
CA ALA A 402 -2.16 32.32 0.69
C ALA A 402 -1.42 33.60 1.14
N ALA A 403 -1.95 34.26 2.16
CA ALA A 403 -1.42 35.47 2.78
C ALA A 403 -0.82 35.22 4.18
#